data_a09e38054a299ebd97fdf6ae8b2c7193
#
_entry.id   a09e38054a299ebd97fdf6ae8b2c7193
#
_cell.length_a   1.000
_cell.length_b   1.000
_cell.length_c   1.000
_cell.angle_alpha   90.00
_cell.angle_beta   90.00
_cell.angle_gamma   90.00
#
_symmetry.space_group_name_H-M   'P 1'
#
loop_
_entity.id
_entity.type
_entity.pdbx_description
1 polymer ?
#
loop_
_entity_poly.entity_id
_entity_poly.type
_entity_poly.pdbx_seq_one_letter_code
_entity_poly.pdbx_strand_id
1 'polypeptide(L)'
;MDKYNIKETQGIFFQGQIFDAYAKFESFLATAKKEIILIDNYVDLSILQRLAKKKKGVNVTIYTDPKTKLTSQDVQTFNTQYPTLTVNQTTKTHDRFLIIDNTTIYHIGASLKDLGKKCFGFSILDSSFIPMILNNV
;
A
#
# COMPACT_ATOMS: atom_id res chain seq x y z
N MET A 1 -31.90 1.85 -4.79
CA MET A 1 -30.47 2.08 -4.60
C MET A 1 -29.71 1.69 -5.85
N ASP A 2 -28.81 2.52 -6.24
CA ASP A 2 -27.92 2.22 -7.34
C ASP A 2 -26.75 1.37 -6.85
N LYS A 3 -26.73 0.09 -7.26
CA LYS A 3 -25.66 -0.84 -6.87
C LYS A 3 -24.28 -0.39 -7.37
N TYR A 4 -24.19 0.45 -8.41
CA TYR A 4 -22.96 0.95 -8.95
C TYR A 4 -22.30 2.01 -8.08
N ASN A 5 -23.04 2.57 -7.13
CA ASN A 5 -22.52 3.56 -6.19
C ASN A 5 -22.14 2.96 -4.84
N ILE A 6 -22.23 1.64 -4.68
CA ILE A 6 -21.81 0.98 -3.44
C ILE A 6 -20.30 1.03 -3.36
N LYS A 7 -19.79 1.69 -2.31
CA LYS A 7 -18.36 1.73 -2.03
C LYS A 7 -17.93 0.37 -1.51
N GLU A 8 -16.94 -0.22 -2.15
CA GLU A 8 -16.37 -1.48 -1.72
C GLU A 8 -15.49 -1.27 -0.50
N THR A 9 -15.89 -1.85 0.66
CA THR A 9 -15.20 -1.68 1.94
C THR A 9 -14.39 -2.89 2.35
N GLN A 10 -14.54 -4.00 1.66
CA GLN A 10 -13.81 -5.24 1.96
C GLN A 10 -13.88 -6.16 0.76
N GLY A 11 -12.95 -7.10 0.71
CA GLY A 11 -12.92 -8.10 -0.35
C GLY A 11 -12.00 -9.26 -0.02
N ILE A 12 -12.14 -10.33 -0.82
CA ILE A 12 -11.32 -11.53 -0.70
C ILE A 12 -10.82 -11.88 -2.10
N PHE A 13 -9.53 -12.23 -2.19
CA PHE A 13 -8.92 -12.79 -3.38
C PHE A 13 -8.47 -14.21 -3.09
N PHE A 14 -8.67 -15.10 -4.04
CA PHE A 14 -8.31 -16.51 -3.90
C PHE A 14 -6.97 -16.79 -4.54
N GLN A 15 -6.39 -17.95 -4.19
CA GLN A 15 -5.11 -18.36 -4.75
C GLN A 15 -5.14 -18.30 -6.28
N GLY A 16 -4.13 -17.69 -6.87
CA GLY A 16 -4.01 -17.57 -8.33
C GLY A 16 -4.59 -16.29 -8.92
N GLN A 17 -5.35 -15.51 -8.17
CA GLN A 17 -5.90 -14.24 -8.64
C GLN A 17 -4.87 -13.10 -8.52
N ILE A 18 -3.67 -13.32 -9.02
CA ILE A 18 -2.54 -12.39 -8.87
C ILE A 18 -2.80 -11.10 -9.65
N PHE A 19 -3.23 -11.21 -10.90
CA PHE A 19 -3.50 -10.03 -11.73
C PHE A 19 -4.61 -9.17 -11.12
N ASP A 20 -5.71 -9.80 -10.69
CA ASP A 20 -6.85 -9.08 -10.14
C ASP A 20 -6.51 -8.40 -8.83
N ALA A 21 -5.69 -9.06 -7.99
CA ALA A 21 -5.26 -8.49 -6.71
C ALA A 21 -4.38 -7.26 -6.92
N TYR A 22 -3.43 -7.31 -7.85
CA TYR A 22 -2.60 -6.15 -8.18
C TYR A 22 -3.40 -5.04 -8.82
N ALA A 23 -4.36 -5.38 -9.70
CA ALA A 23 -5.24 -4.38 -10.29
C ALA A 23 -6.06 -3.65 -9.22
N LYS A 24 -6.55 -4.37 -8.21
CA LYS A 24 -7.26 -3.77 -7.09
C LYS A 24 -6.33 -2.85 -6.29
N PHE A 25 -5.14 -3.29 -5.96
CA PHE A 25 -4.15 -2.47 -5.26
C PHE A 25 -3.85 -1.19 -6.05
N GLU A 26 -3.59 -1.30 -7.35
CA GLU A 26 -3.32 -0.14 -8.20
C GLU A 26 -4.53 0.81 -8.25
N SER A 27 -5.76 0.27 -8.19
CA SER A 27 -6.96 1.11 -8.14
C SER A 27 -7.02 1.94 -6.86
N PHE A 28 -6.57 1.40 -5.74
CA PHE A 28 -6.47 2.18 -4.50
C PHE A 28 -5.45 3.30 -4.65
N LEU A 29 -4.29 3.01 -5.23
CA LEU A 29 -3.25 4.02 -5.46
C LEU A 29 -3.73 5.15 -6.37
N ALA A 30 -4.54 4.82 -7.38
CA ALA A 30 -5.05 5.79 -8.34
C ALA A 30 -6.01 6.81 -7.70
N THR A 31 -6.58 6.52 -6.54
CA THR A 31 -7.45 7.45 -5.82
C THR A 31 -6.67 8.53 -5.07
N ALA A 32 -5.38 8.32 -4.81
CA ALA A 32 -4.57 9.25 -4.03
C ALA A 32 -4.34 10.54 -4.79
N LYS A 33 -4.55 11.67 -4.09
CA LYS A 33 -4.36 13.02 -4.64
C LYS A 33 -3.16 13.73 -4.03
N LYS A 34 -2.76 13.36 -2.80
CA LYS A 34 -1.71 14.05 -2.04
C LYS A 34 -0.62 13.09 -1.57
N GLU A 35 -1.00 12.01 -0.90
CA GLU A 35 -0.02 11.10 -0.31
C GLU A 35 -0.52 9.68 -0.19
N ILE A 36 0.45 8.78 -0.21
CA ILE A 36 0.26 7.35 0.02
C ILE A 36 1.23 6.96 1.14
N ILE A 37 0.72 6.27 2.17
CA ILE A 37 1.55 5.68 3.21
C ILE A 37 1.35 4.18 3.16
N LEU A 38 2.43 3.43 3.01
CA LEU A 38 2.42 1.98 3.01
C LEU A 38 3.20 1.45 4.19
N ILE A 39 2.58 0.59 4.97
CA ILE A 39 3.22 -0.11 6.08
C ILE A 39 3.25 -1.60 5.71
N ASP A 40 4.43 -2.13 5.41
CA ASP A 40 4.60 -3.52 4.99
C ASP A 40 6.06 -3.93 5.20
N ASN A 41 6.29 -4.95 6.02
CA ASN A 41 7.64 -5.38 6.39
C ASN A 41 8.42 -6.05 5.26
N TYR A 42 7.76 -6.42 4.16
CA TYR A 42 8.35 -7.26 3.11
C TYR A 42 8.34 -6.61 1.73
N VAL A 43 8.53 -5.29 1.66
CA VAL A 43 8.56 -4.58 0.38
C VAL A 43 9.80 -4.94 -0.43
N ASP A 44 9.64 -4.90 -1.76
CA ASP A 44 10.73 -5.08 -2.71
C ASP A 44 10.51 -4.17 -3.93
N LEU A 45 11.37 -4.32 -4.94
CA LEU A 45 11.29 -3.49 -6.15
C LEU A 45 9.94 -3.63 -6.86
N SER A 46 9.29 -4.80 -6.79
CA SER A 46 7.99 -5.01 -7.44
C SER A 46 6.91 -4.06 -6.90
N ILE A 47 7.00 -3.69 -5.63
CA ILE A 47 6.08 -2.72 -5.02
C ILE A 47 6.31 -1.32 -5.60
N LEU A 48 7.56 -0.93 -5.82
CA LEU A 48 7.86 0.37 -6.45
C LEU A 48 7.30 0.42 -7.87
N GLN A 49 7.35 -0.67 -8.62
CA GLN A 49 6.74 -0.75 -9.93
C GLN A 49 5.23 -0.49 -9.89
N ARG A 50 4.55 -0.96 -8.86
CA ARG A 50 3.13 -0.67 -8.66
C ARG A 50 2.89 0.77 -8.22
N LEU A 51 3.72 1.28 -7.31
CA LEU A 51 3.62 2.66 -6.81
C LEU A 51 3.88 3.69 -7.91
N ALA A 52 4.62 3.34 -8.95
CA ALA A 52 4.82 4.21 -10.12
C ALA A 52 3.50 4.55 -10.84
N LYS A 53 2.43 3.80 -10.59
CA LYS A 53 1.10 4.08 -11.13
C LYS A 53 0.38 5.23 -10.43
N LYS A 54 0.95 5.77 -9.37
CA LYS A 54 0.39 6.92 -8.66
C LYS A 54 0.24 8.14 -9.58
N LYS A 55 -0.65 9.05 -9.22
CA LYS A 55 -0.76 10.33 -9.91
C LYS A 55 0.51 11.15 -9.68
N LYS A 56 0.86 11.96 -10.68
CA LYS A 56 2.03 12.84 -10.59
C LYS A 56 1.90 13.77 -9.38
N GLY A 57 2.98 13.92 -8.64
CA GLY A 57 3.03 14.81 -7.48
C GLY A 57 2.54 14.19 -6.18
N VAL A 58 2.01 12.98 -6.21
CA VAL A 58 1.62 12.26 -4.99
C VAL A 58 2.89 11.77 -4.28
N ASN A 59 3.04 12.13 -3.00
CA ASN A 59 4.15 11.69 -2.18
C ASN A 59 3.87 10.30 -1.61
N VAL A 60 4.93 9.49 -1.47
CA VAL A 60 4.84 8.14 -0.91
C VAL A 60 5.78 8.00 0.27
N THR A 61 5.28 7.44 1.36
CA THR A 61 6.08 7.04 2.51
C THR A 61 5.87 5.55 2.76
N ILE A 62 6.98 4.81 2.87
CA ILE A 62 6.95 3.39 3.20
C ILE A 62 7.57 3.20 4.58
N TYR A 63 6.88 2.46 5.45
CA TYR A 63 7.41 1.95 6.71
C TYR A 63 7.62 0.45 6.54
N THR A 64 8.86 0.01 6.68
CA THR A 64 9.22 -1.40 6.41
C THR A 64 10.27 -1.90 7.40
N ASP A 65 10.41 -3.21 7.52
CA ASP A 65 11.41 -3.83 8.39
C ASP A 65 12.83 -3.51 7.88
N PRO A 66 13.82 -3.32 8.77
CA PRO A 66 15.22 -3.12 8.37
C PRO A 66 15.79 -4.23 7.48
N LYS A 67 15.21 -5.42 7.51
CA LYS A 67 15.62 -6.56 6.67
C LYS A 67 14.97 -6.55 5.28
N THR A 68 14.26 -5.50 4.92
CA THR A 68 13.64 -5.37 3.59
C THR A 68 14.68 -5.57 2.47
N LYS A 69 14.22 -6.10 1.35
CA LYS A 69 15.05 -6.24 0.14
C LYS A 69 15.12 -4.95 -0.68
N LEU A 70 14.36 -3.94 -0.30
CA LEU A 70 14.38 -2.64 -0.96
C LEU A 70 15.67 -1.91 -0.61
N THR A 71 16.43 -1.50 -1.61
CA THR A 71 17.73 -0.83 -1.42
C THR A 71 17.62 0.69 -1.54
N SER A 72 18.60 1.40 -1.00
CA SER A 72 18.69 2.85 -1.19
C SER A 72 18.83 3.23 -2.67
N GLN A 73 19.49 2.39 -3.47
CA GLN A 73 19.61 2.61 -4.90
C GLN A 73 18.26 2.51 -5.60
N ASP A 74 17.41 1.57 -5.20
CA ASP A 74 16.06 1.44 -5.74
C ASP A 74 15.24 2.71 -5.46
N VAL A 75 15.36 3.26 -4.25
CA VAL A 75 14.67 4.49 -3.86
C VAL A 75 15.16 5.67 -4.68
N GLN A 76 16.47 5.81 -4.85
CA GLN A 76 17.05 6.89 -5.67
C GLN A 76 16.56 6.81 -7.12
N THR A 77 16.61 5.63 -7.70
CA THR A 77 16.18 5.40 -9.08
C THR A 77 14.70 5.74 -9.26
N PHE A 78 13.85 5.30 -8.32
CA PHE A 78 12.45 5.64 -8.33
C PHE A 78 12.23 7.16 -8.29
N ASN A 79 12.95 7.84 -7.42
CA ASN A 79 12.78 9.29 -7.21
C ASN A 79 13.28 10.13 -8.39
N THR A 80 14.14 9.60 -9.26
CA THR A 80 14.52 10.33 -10.48
C THR A 80 13.35 10.50 -11.43
N GLN A 81 12.38 9.60 -11.38
CA GLN A 81 11.24 9.60 -12.32
C GLN A 81 9.91 9.87 -11.63
N TYR A 82 9.70 9.37 -10.42
CA TYR A 82 8.42 9.42 -9.70
C TYR A 82 8.55 10.00 -8.28
N PRO A 83 9.13 11.21 -8.12
CA PRO A 83 9.31 11.76 -6.77
C PRO A 83 7.95 12.03 -6.10
N THR A 84 7.81 12.00 -4.80
CA THR A 84 8.84 11.79 -3.81
C THR A 84 8.51 10.53 -3.03
N LEU A 85 9.47 9.65 -2.89
CA LEU A 85 9.37 8.44 -2.07
C LEU A 85 10.34 8.56 -0.90
N THR A 86 9.84 8.33 0.31
CA THR A 86 10.62 8.24 1.55
C THR A 86 10.41 6.87 2.14
N VAL A 87 11.49 6.20 2.54
CA VAL A 87 11.44 4.89 3.19
C VAL A 87 11.96 5.01 4.61
N ASN A 88 11.13 4.62 5.57
CA ASN A 88 11.46 4.57 6.99
C ASN A 88 11.46 3.12 7.47
N GLN A 89 12.31 2.82 8.44
CA GLN A 89 12.38 1.48 9.03
C GLN A 89 11.57 1.42 10.31
N THR A 90 10.88 0.29 10.52
CA THR A 90 10.16 0.02 11.76
C THR A 90 10.19 -1.47 12.08
N THR A 91 10.18 -1.79 13.37
CA THR A 91 10.02 -3.16 13.87
C THR A 91 8.76 -3.31 14.70
N LYS A 92 7.89 -2.29 14.70
CA LYS A 92 6.76 -2.20 15.64
C LYS A 92 5.46 -2.79 15.11
N THR A 93 5.39 -3.12 13.81
CA THR A 93 4.16 -3.62 13.20
C THR A 93 4.36 -4.97 12.54
N HIS A 94 3.35 -5.82 12.63
CA HIS A 94 3.29 -7.10 11.90
C HIS A 94 2.44 -7.00 10.66
N ASP A 95 1.39 -6.20 10.70
CA ASP A 95 0.36 -6.14 9.70
C ASP A 95 0.70 -5.14 8.59
N ARG A 96 -0.09 -5.18 7.54
CA ARG A 96 0.07 -4.31 6.38
C ARG A 96 -1.10 -3.34 6.34
N PHE A 97 -0.77 -2.08 6.12
CA PHE A 97 -1.76 -1.01 6.01
C PHE A 97 -1.40 -0.12 4.84
N LEU A 98 -2.42 0.34 4.14
CA LEU A 98 -2.29 1.33 3.07
C LEU A 98 -3.17 2.51 3.43
N ILE A 99 -2.57 3.69 3.55
CA ILE A 99 -3.28 4.92 3.92
C ILE A 99 -3.23 5.88 2.75
N ILE A 100 -4.39 6.34 2.32
CA ILE A 100 -4.56 7.23 1.18
C ILE A 100 -5.05 8.60 1.67
N ASP A 101 -4.27 9.63 1.37
CA ASP A 101 -4.61 11.05 1.65
C ASP A 101 -4.98 11.32 3.11
N ASN A 102 -4.47 10.50 4.03
CA ASN A 102 -4.78 10.61 5.46
C ASN A 102 -6.29 10.54 5.77
N THR A 103 -7.07 9.96 4.86
CA THR A 103 -8.53 9.84 5.01
C THR A 103 -9.04 8.41 4.93
N THR A 104 -8.34 7.53 4.23
CA THR A 104 -8.74 6.14 4.03
C THR A 104 -7.62 5.21 4.43
N ILE A 105 -7.93 4.20 5.23
CA ILE A 105 -6.96 3.19 5.65
C ILE A 105 -7.47 1.80 5.29
N TYR A 106 -6.65 1.07 4.53
CA TYR A 106 -6.90 -0.34 4.19
C TYR A 106 -6.03 -1.22 5.06
N HIS A 107 -6.63 -2.27 5.61
CA HIS A 107 -5.92 -3.41 6.19
C HIS A 107 -5.82 -4.50 5.13
N ILE A 108 -4.63 -5.04 4.90
CA ILE A 108 -4.38 -6.01 3.83
C ILE A 108 -3.76 -7.27 4.42
N GLY A 109 -4.39 -8.42 4.17
CA GLY A 109 -4.05 -9.69 4.82
C GLY A 109 -2.83 -10.41 4.25
N ALA A 110 -2.12 -9.82 3.27
CA ALA A 110 -0.90 -10.38 2.70
C ALA A 110 0.08 -9.26 2.38
N SER A 111 1.38 -9.58 2.36
CA SER A 111 2.37 -8.62 1.88
C SER A 111 2.06 -8.24 0.44
N LEU A 112 2.22 -6.96 0.10
CA LEU A 112 1.88 -6.46 -1.23
C LEU A 112 2.75 -7.06 -2.33
N LYS A 113 3.94 -7.55 -2.01
CA LYS A 113 4.77 -8.27 -2.98
C LYS A 113 4.22 -9.66 -3.33
N ASP A 114 3.31 -10.20 -2.51
CA ASP A 114 2.80 -11.57 -2.62
C ASP A 114 1.29 -11.64 -2.88
N LEU A 115 0.66 -10.54 -3.29
CA LEU A 115 -0.78 -10.49 -3.51
C LEU A 115 -1.25 -11.55 -4.50
N GLY A 116 -2.27 -12.30 -4.12
CA GLY A 116 -2.90 -13.30 -4.97
C GLY A 116 -2.17 -14.64 -5.06
N LYS A 117 -1.01 -14.80 -4.44
CA LYS A 117 -0.31 -16.08 -4.37
C LYS A 117 -1.05 -17.09 -3.50
N LYS A 118 -1.69 -16.58 -2.45
CA LYS A 118 -2.58 -17.35 -1.57
C LYS A 118 -3.83 -16.53 -1.32
N CYS A 119 -4.86 -17.17 -0.79
CA CYS A 119 -6.08 -16.47 -0.40
C CYS A 119 -5.76 -15.39 0.64
N PHE A 120 -6.26 -14.18 0.42
CA PHE A 120 -6.13 -13.09 1.39
C PHE A 120 -7.34 -12.17 1.29
N GLY A 121 -7.55 -11.39 2.36
CA GLY A 121 -8.60 -10.39 2.39
C GLY A 121 -8.05 -8.98 2.57
N PHE A 122 -8.89 -8.00 2.26
CA PHE A 122 -8.65 -6.62 2.63
C PHE A 122 -9.92 -6.01 3.19
N SER A 123 -9.76 -4.96 3.99
CA SER A 123 -10.90 -4.19 4.51
C SER A 123 -10.50 -2.74 4.72
N ILE A 124 -11.49 -1.84 4.63
CA ILE A 124 -11.32 -0.45 5.04
C ILE A 124 -11.61 -0.38 6.53
N LEU A 125 -10.67 0.18 7.28
CA LEU A 125 -10.83 0.46 8.70
C LEU A 125 -11.41 1.86 8.89
N ASP A 126 -11.92 2.12 10.09
CA ASP A 126 -12.34 3.47 10.46
C ASP A 126 -11.15 4.42 10.40
N SER A 127 -11.35 5.62 9.87
CA SER A 127 -10.28 6.61 9.70
C SER A 127 -9.66 7.06 11.03
N SER A 128 -10.35 6.88 12.15
CA SER A 128 -9.80 7.18 13.47
C SER A 128 -8.59 6.32 13.82
N PHE A 129 -8.40 5.17 13.17
CA PHE A 129 -7.22 4.34 13.37
C PHE A 129 -5.95 4.93 12.73
N ILE A 130 -6.07 5.87 11.79
CA ILE A 130 -4.91 6.42 11.08
C ILE A 130 -3.91 7.05 12.06
N PRO A 131 -4.27 8.04 12.90
CA PRO A 131 -3.30 8.61 13.84
C PRO A 131 -2.79 7.58 14.84
N MET A 132 -3.62 6.63 15.25
CA MET A 132 -3.23 5.59 16.19
C MET A 132 -2.11 4.71 15.61
N ILE A 133 -2.24 4.32 14.35
CA ILE A 133 -1.24 3.51 13.67
C ILE A 133 0.03 4.33 13.42
N LEU A 134 -0.08 5.55 12.90
CA LEU A 134 1.08 6.39 12.60
C LEU A 134 1.88 6.77 13.84
N ASN A 135 1.26 6.80 15.01
CA ASN A 135 1.96 7.03 16.28
C ASN A 135 2.71 5.78 16.78
N ASN A 136 2.52 4.63 16.13
CA ASN A 136 3.09 3.35 16.55
C ASN A 136 3.96 2.67 15.48
N VAL A 137 4.43 3.40 14.53
CA VAL A 137 5.35 2.89 13.51
C VAL A 137 6.78 3.40 13.70
#